data_fdb02f4cc2f00979692281b53e60af14
#
_entry.id   fdb02f4cc2f00979692281b53e60af14
#
_cell.length_a   1.000
_cell.length_b   1.000
_cell.length_c   1.000
_cell.angle_alpha   90.00
_cell.angle_beta   90.00
_cell.angle_gamma   90.00
#
_symmetry.space_group_name_H-M   'P 1'
#
loop_
_entity.id
_entity.type
_entity.pdbx_description
1 polymer ?
#
loop_
_entity_poly.entity_id
_entity_poly.type
_entity_poly.pdbx_seq_one_letter_code
_entity_poly.pdbx_strand_id
1 'polypeptide(L)'
;MKLLWITHRRQSEMSATTQKGIAAALEMRGWKIEFMSPDGQHPVERSTRLGRGHQTFSRSVAQRLSAMELDEYCASIVEWTGVQGASSELNRAQLPWIIMDRSPPITSGIIGWLQRKQYKNAWIIAKEWSAGRAVKSAYMESSLGWGKPSAIVPAGVDINAFEVATMNEKPLVVCHGSLDRSRELHRITKMGVDLLLFGEGNDSQRLSNMTRVEGVGDVSSRLAGADIGVLHLPNRDVWRNASPLKVAEYAAAGLPVVASEVSGLERYRDAEWLKLIPLGDDGACKTALQTLCELSLEERRRLGALARQEAERSMTWEHCTEALHEMLLGVKE
;
A
#
# COMPACT_ATOMS: atom_id res chain seq x y z
N MET A 1 -9.52 7.13 -22.65
CA MET A 1 -9.85 8.19 -21.68
C MET A 1 -8.56 8.66 -21.00
N LYS A 2 -8.34 9.97 -20.80
CA LYS A 2 -7.12 10.50 -20.21
C LYS A 2 -7.35 10.89 -18.74
N LEU A 3 -6.48 10.46 -17.84
CA LEU A 3 -6.55 10.67 -16.39
C LEU A 3 -5.29 11.34 -15.89
N LEU A 4 -5.44 12.44 -15.14
CA LEU A 4 -4.32 13.10 -14.47
C LEU A 4 -4.18 12.58 -13.04
N TRP A 5 -3.00 12.07 -12.66
CA TRP A 5 -2.75 11.62 -11.29
C TRP A 5 -1.72 12.52 -10.60
N ILE A 6 -2.15 13.24 -9.57
CA ILE A 6 -1.32 14.18 -8.81
C ILE A 6 -0.83 13.51 -7.54
N THR A 7 0.49 13.27 -7.46
CA THR A 7 1.14 12.62 -6.32
C THR A 7 2.51 13.23 -6.02
N HIS A 8 2.87 13.30 -4.74
CA HIS A 8 4.19 13.75 -4.29
C HIS A 8 5.27 12.66 -4.37
N ARG A 9 4.89 11.43 -4.72
CA ARG A 9 5.80 10.30 -4.82
C ARG A 9 6.50 10.30 -6.17
N ARG A 10 7.79 10.00 -6.16
CA ARG A 10 8.52 9.71 -7.40
C ARG A 10 8.09 8.37 -7.95
N GLN A 11 7.85 8.29 -9.24
CA GLN A 11 7.50 7.04 -9.90
C GLN A 11 8.68 6.04 -9.91
N SER A 12 9.92 6.52 -9.82
CA SER A 12 11.13 5.70 -9.66
C SER A 12 11.32 5.10 -8.26
N GLU A 13 10.62 5.61 -7.23
CA GLU A 13 10.74 5.08 -5.86
C GLU A 13 9.92 3.79 -5.66
N MET A 14 10.43 2.85 -4.83
CA MET A 14 9.68 1.67 -4.38
C MET A 14 8.34 2.03 -3.73
N SER A 15 8.25 3.20 -3.12
CA SER A 15 7.01 3.70 -2.51
C SER A 15 5.88 3.94 -3.52
N ALA A 16 6.17 3.95 -4.82
CA ALA A 16 5.20 4.12 -5.91
C ALA A 16 4.64 2.79 -6.46
N THR A 17 5.06 1.63 -5.95
CA THR A 17 4.59 0.30 -6.43
C THR A 17 3.06 0.24 -6.52
N THR A 18 2.37 0.73 -5.51
CA THR A 18 0.90 0.76 -5.51
C THR A 18 0.31 1.66 -6.59
N GLN A 19 0.88 2.86 -6.80
CA GLN A 19 0.40 3.77 -7.85
C GLN A 19 0.62 3.15 -9.24
N LYS A 20 1.77 2.52 -9.46
CA LYS A 20 2.07 1.82 -10.71
C LYS A 20 1.12 0.66 -10.96
N GLY A 21 0.86 -0.17 -9.96
CA GLY A 21 -0.08 -1.29 -10.08
C GLY A 21 -1.50 -0.84 -10.40
N ILE A 22 -1.99 0.18 -9.70
CA ILE A 22 -3.31 0.77 -9.97
C ILE A 22 -3.34 1.40 -11.36
N ALA A 23 -2.29 2.14 -11.76
CA ALA A 23 -2.23 2.76 -13.08
C ALA A 23 -2.25 1.71 -14.19
N ALA A 24 -1.42 0.67 -14.11
CA ALA A 24 -1.39 -0.41 -15.07
C ALA A 24 -2.76 -1.10 -15.24
N ALA A 25 -3.45 -1.38 -14.11
CA ALA A 25 -4.78 -1.97 -14.15
C ALA A 25 -5.85 -1.04 -14.78
N LEU A 26 -5.75 0.27 -14.56
CA LEU A 26 -6.63 1.25 -15.22
C LEU A 26 -6.28 1.38 -16.72
N GLU A 27 -5.00 1.32 -17.09
CA GLU A 27 -4.56 1.36 -18.49
C GLU A 27 -5.08 0.16 -19.29
N MET A 28 -5.08 -1.05 -18.69
CA MET A 28 -5.71 -2.23 -19.29
C MET A 28 -7.22 -2.05 -19.54
N ARG A 29 -7.87 -1.14 -18.83
CA ARG A 29 -9.30 -0.75 -18.99
C ARG A 29 -9.50 0.48 -19.89
N GLY A 30 -8.47 0.88 -20.63
CA GLY A 30 -8.53 1.96 -21.64
C GLY A 30 -8.31 3.37 -21.11
N TRP A 31 -7.78 3.52 -19.89
CA TRP A 31 -7.29 4.80 -19.39
C TRP A 31 -5.87 5.06 -19.88
N LYS A 32 -5.56 6.32 -20.17
CA LYS A 32 -4.19 6.82 -20.35
C LYS A 32 -3.85 7.64 -19.11
N ILE A 33 -2.91 7.16 -18.30
CA ILE A 33 -2.54 7.80 -17.05
C ILE A 33 -1.35 8.73 -17.25
N GLU A 34 -1.48 9.98 -16.86
CA GLU A 34 -0.36 10.92 -16.79
C GLU A 34 -0.14 11.38 -15.36
N PHE A 35 1.12 11.23 -14.89
CA PHE A 35 1.48 11.59 -13.54
C PHE A 35 1.99 13.04 -13.45
N MET A 36 1.37 13.82 -12.60
CA MET A 36 1.94 15.05 -12.07
C MET A 36 2.66 14.72 -10.76
N SER A 37 3.95 14.46 -10.89
CA SER A 37 4.83 14.01 -9.81
C SER A 37 6.25 14.54 -10.04
N PRO A 38 7.20 14.40 -9.07
CA PRO A 38 8.55 14.92 -9.23
C PRO A 38 9.34 14.38 -10.44
N ASP A 39 8.98 13.21 -10.95
CA ASP A 39 9.61 12.54 -12.09
C ASP A 39 8.59 11.97 -13.11
N GLY A 40 7.33 12.46 -13.05
CA GLY A 40 6.27 12.08 -13.98
C GLY A 40 6.27 12.92 -15.27
N GLN A 41 5.26 12.71 -16.11
CA GLN A 41 5.07 13.45 -17.36
C GLN A 41 4.91 14.97 -17.13
N HIS A 42 4.33 15.34 -15.99
CA HIS A 42 4.20 16.72 -15.55
C HIS A 42 5.03 16.94 -14.27
N PRO A 43 6.33 17.24 -14.40
CA PRO A 43 7.21 17.35 -13.25
C PRO A 43 6.83 18.54 -12.35
N VAL A 44 6.85 18.28 -11.03
CA VAL A 44 6.56 19.26 -9.98
C VAL A 44 7.62 19.18 -8.88
N GLU A 45 7.90 20.29 -8.24
CA GLU A 45 8.91 20.37 -7.20
C GLU A 45 8.45 19.70 -5.90
N ARG A 46 9.35 18.93 -5.30
CA ARG A 46 9.22 18.38 -3.96
C ARG A 46 10.43 18.83 -3.14
N SER A 47 10.21 19.67 -2.13
CA SER A 47 11.30 20.05 -1.24
C SER A 47 11.67 18.91 -0.30
N THR A 48 12.97 18.67 -0.14
CA THR A 48 13.53 17.76 0.86
C THR A 48 13.71 18.43 2.24
N ARG A 49 13.50 19.75 2.35
CA ARG A 49 13.65 20.48 3.61
C ARG A 49 12.54 20.11 4.58
N LEU A 50 12.93 19.74 5.80
CA LEU A 50 12.01 19.40 6.88
C LEU A 50 10.92 20.48 7.07
N GLY A 51 9.66 20.05 7.05
CA GLY A 51 8.48 20.91 7.30
C GLY A 51 7.97 21.72 6.10
N ARG A 52 8.70 21.88 5.02
CA ARG A 52 8.28 22.67 3.84
C ARG A 52 7.88 21.85 2.61
N GLY A 53 8.10 20.53 2.63
CA GLY A 53 7.91 19.67 1.47
C GLY A 53 6.51 19.76 0.86
N HIS A 54 5.46 19.74 1.69
CA HIS A 54 4.08 19.80 1.20
C HIS A 54 3.70 21.19 0.65
N GLN A 55 4.18 22.29 1.25
CA GLN A 55 3.89 23.64 0.75
C GLN A 55 4.54 23.88 -0.60
N THR A 56 5.81 23.48 -0.76
CA THR A 56 6.52 23.58 -2.05
C THR A 56 5.81 22.75 -3.11
N PHE A 57 5.44 21.50 -2.78
CA PHE A 57 4.73 20.64 -3.69
C PHE A 57 3.37 21.24 -4.10
N SER A 58 2.54 21.66 -3.14
CA SER A 58 1.24 22.29 -3.43
C SER A 58 1.35 23.52 -4.32
N ARG A 59 2.36 24.39 -4.08
CA ARG A 59 2.59 25.58 -4.92
C ARG A 59 3.00 25.19 -6.34
N SER A 60 3.91 24.24 -6.47
CA SER A 60 4.36 23.74 -7.79
C SER A 60 3.22 23.06 -8.57
N VAL A 61 2.35 22.31 -7.89
CA VAL A 61 1.13 21.75 -8.49
C VAL A 61 0.22 22.86 -9.02
N ALA A 62 -0.10 23.89 -8.22
CA ALA A 62 -0.95 24.99 -8.65
C ALA A 62 -0.38 25.71 -9.88
N GLN A 63 0.92 26.05 -9.85
CA GLN A 63 1.60 26.69 -10.97
C GLN A 63 1.57 25.82 -12.25
N ARG A 64 1.77 24.50 -12.10
CA ARG A 64 1.76 23.60 -13.25
C ARG A 64 0.36 23.49 -13.84
N LEU A 65 -0.68 23.32 -13.01
CA LEU A 65 -2.07 23.21 -13.46
C LEU A 65 -2.54 24.50 -14.16
N SER A 66 -2.16 25.67 -13.65
CA SER A 66 -2.53 26.96 -14.28
C SER A 66 -1.92 27.18 -15.67
N ALA A 67 -0.86 26.43 -16.02
CA ALA A 67 -0.18 26.48 -17.31
C ALA A 67 -0.51 25.30 -18.24
N MET A 68 -1.44 24.41 -17.85
CA MET A 68 -1.84 23.24 -18.64
C MET A 68 -3.23 23.43 -19.26
N GLU A 69 -3.42 22.83 -20.42
CA GLU A 69 -4.75 22.57 -20.98
C GLU A 69 -5.34 21.34 -20.30
N LEU A 70 -6.42 21.51 -19.54
CA LEU A 70 -7.03 20.47 -18.72
C LEU A 70 -8.25 19.80 -19.36
N ASP A 71 -8.78 20.36 -20.44
CA ASP A 71 -9.94 19.86 -21.20
C ASP A 71 -9.70 18.52 -21.90
N GLU A 72 -8.44 18.13 -22.10
CA GLU A 72 -8.09 16.79 -22.61
C GLU A 72 -8.25 15.66 -21.59
N TYR A 73 -8.37 15.98 -20.29
CA TYR A 73 -8.54 15.00 -19.22
C TYR A 73 -10.02 14.79 -18.90
N CYS A 74 -10.37 13.53 -18.65
CA CYS A 74 -11.73 13.16 -18.24
C CYS A 74 -11.95 13.27 -16.73
N ALA A 75 -10.89 13.06 -15.94
CA ALA A 75 -10.90 13.14 -14.48
C ALA A 75 -9.48 13.33 -13.92
N SER A 76 -9.38 13.62 -12.62
CA SER A 76 -8.10 13.64 -11.91
C SER A 76 -8.16 12.83 -10.61
N ILE A 77 -7.09 12.10 -10.31
CA ILE A 77 -6.82 11.51 -8.99
C ILE A 77 -5.86 12.43 -8.25
N VAL A 78 -6.22 12.88 -7.06
CA VAL A 78 -5.41 13.78 -6.26
C VAL A 78 -5.09 13.13 -4.91
N GLU A 79 -3.82 12.83 -4.64
CA GLU A 79 -3.44 12.41 -3.30
C GLU A 79 -3.53 13.58 -2.31
N TRP A 80 -3.82 13.30 -1.04
CA TRP A 80 -4.09 14.32 -0.02
C TRP A 80 -3.02 15.42 0.05
N THR A 81 -1.77 15.11 -0.29
CA THR A 81 -0.65 16.06 -0.31
C THR A 81 -0.76 17.11 -1.42
N GLY A 82 -1.48 16.81 -2.50
CA GLY A 82 -1.71 17.69 -3.64
C GLY A 82 -2.98 18.55 -3.55
N VAL A 83 -3.92 18.19 -2.69
CA VAL A 83 -5.28 18.79 -2.66
C VAL A 83 -5.26 20.31 -2.55
N GLN A 84 -4.45 20.87 -1.66
CA GLN A 84 -4.37 22.33 -1.49
C GLN A 84 -3.87 23.08 -2.73
N GLY A 85 -3.03 22.44 -3.54
CA GLY A 85 -2.50 23.05 -4.77
C GLY A 85 -3.38 22.78 -6.00
N ALA A 86 -4.16 21.71 -5.97
CA ALA A 86 -4.91 21.27 -7.14
C ALA A 86 -6.36 21.73 -7.16
N SER A 87 -7.02 21.79 -6.00
CA SER A 87 -8.47 21.90 -5.91
C SER A 87 -9.07 23.11 -6.64
N SER A 88 -8.52 24.31 -6.46
CA SER A 88 -9.03 25.52 -7.11
C SER A 88 -8.84 25.51 -8.62
N GLU A 89 -7.70 25.00 -9.11
CA GLU A 89 -7.40 24.94 -10.53
C GLU A 89 -8.28 23.89 -11.24
N LEU A 90 -8.42 22.70 -10.65
CA LEU A 90 -9.28 21.65 -11.20
C LEU A 90 -10.75 22.09 -11.24
N ASN A 91 -11.23 22.74 -10.17
CA ASN A 91 -12.60 23.25 -10.14
C ASN A 91 -12.86 24.38 -11.13
N ARG A 92 -11.88 25.30 -11.31
CA ARG A 92 -11.97 26.35 -12.33
C ARG A 92 -12.04 25.78 -13.74
N ALA A 93 -11.29 24.70 -14.00
CA ALA A 93 -11.31 23.99 -15.26
C ALA A 93 -12.53 23.03 -15.41
N GLN A 94 -13.39 22.94 -14.40
CA GLN A 94 -14.49 21.99 -14.33
C GLN A 94 -14.07 20.53 -14.54
N LEU A 95 -12.78 20.20 -14.24
CA LEU A 95 -12.27 18.85 -14.31
C LEU A 95 -12.65 18.09 -13.03
N PRO A 96 -13.50 17.05 -13.11
CA PRO A 96 -13.88 16.27 -11.94
C PRO A 96 -12.64 15.57 -11.34
N TRP A 97 -12.54 15.58 -10.02
CA TRP A 97 -11.43 14.95 -9.33
C TRP A 97 -11.88 14.21 -8.09
N ILE A 98 -11.13 13.17 -7.77
CA ILE A 98 -11.31 12.37 -6.56
C ILE A 98 -10.09 12.50 -5.64
N ILE A 99 -10.31 12.49 -4.32
CA ILE A 99 -9.20 12.33 -3.38
C ILE A 99 -8.84 10.86 -3.24
N MET A 100 -7.55 10.54 -3.38
CA MET A 100 -7.04 9.19 -3.06
C MET A 100 -6.20 9.23 -1.78
N ASP A 101 -6.58 8.43 -0.78
CA ASP A 101 -5.86 8.32 0.48
C ASP A 101 -5.42 6.89 0.77
N ARG A 102 -4.12 6.67 0.59
CA ARG A 102 -3.46 5.39 0.88
C ARG A 102 -2.41 5.48 1.99
N SER A 103 -2.05 6.70 2.41
CA SER A 103 -0.93 6.93 3.31
C SER A 103 -1.17 8.14 4.21
N PRO A 104 -2.01 8.02 5.25
CA PRO A 104 -2.14 9.07 6.25
C PRO A 104 -0.78 9.34 6.92
N PRO A 105 -0.56 10.56 7.45
CA PRO A 105 0.72 10.93 8.05
C PRO A 105 1.00 10.15 9.33
N ILE A 106 2.17 9.48 9.37
CA ILE A 106 2.61 8.62 10.48
C ILE A 106 3.72 9.26 11.35
N THR A 107 4.26 10.38 10.93
CA THR A 107 5.36 11.08 11.63
C THR A 107 4.90 11.57 13.01
N SER A 108 5.76 11.45 14.02
CA SER A 108 5.53 11.95 15.38
C SER A 108 6.10 13.37 15.58
N GLY A 109 5.84 13.97 16.74
CA GLY A 109 6.33 15.30 17.13
C GLY A 109 5.68 16.45 16.35
N ILE A 110 6.33 17.62 16.35
CA ILE A 110 5.82 18.87 15.77
C ILE A 110 5.58 18.73 14.26
N ILE A 111 6.49 18.07 13.54
CA ILE A 111 6.34 17.82 12.10
C ILE A 111 5.12 16.96 11.84
N GLY A 112 4.92 15.90 12.60
CA GLY A 112 3.74 15.05 12.48
C GLY A 112 2.44 15.78 12.81
N TRP A 113 2.47 16.69 13.78
CA TRP A 113 1.32 17.55 14.09
C TRP A 113 0.97 18.47 12.90
N LEU A 114 1.94 19.11 12.29
CA LEU A 114 1.75 19.94 11.09
C LEU A 114 1.21 19.13 9.92
N GLN A 115 1.76 17.93 9.68
CA GLN A 115 1.27 17.03 8.62
C GLN A 115 -0.17 16.59 8.87
N ARG A 116 -0.53 16.26 10.10
CA ARG A 116 -1.93 15.92 10.46
C ARG A 116 -2.89 17.09 10.27
N LYS A 117 -2.45 18.32 10.55
CA LYS A 117 -3.26 19.53 10.28
C LYS A 117 -3.49 19.71 8.78
N GLN A 118 -2.45 19.57 7.97
CA GLN A 118 -2.56 19.65 6.50
C GLN A 118 -3.44 18.51 5.94
N TYR A 119 -3.29 17.31 6.47
CA TYR A 119 -4.12 16.17 6.11
C TYR A 119 -5.62 16.44 6.41
N LYS A 120 -5.95 16.94 7.60
CA LYS A 120 -7.32 17.32 7.94
C LYS A 120 -7.87 18.39 7.01
N ASN A 121 -7.08 19.42 6.68
CA ASN A 121 -7.48 20.46 5.74
C ASN A 121 -7.73 19.91 4.33
N ALA A 122 -6.88 18.99 3.85
CA ALA A 122 -7.09 18.34 2.56
C ALA A 122 -8.43 17.59 2.50
N TRP A 123 -8.80 16.90 3.58
CA TRP A 123 -10.08 16.21 3.67
C TRP A 123 -11.28 17.18 3.74
N ILE A 124 -11.16 18.32 4.43
CA ILE A 124 -12.20 19.35 4.45
C ILE A 124 -12.44 19.87 3.02
N ILE A 125 -11.38 20.23 2.31
CA ILE A 125 -11.45 20.71 0.92
C ILE A 125 -12.05 19.62 0.00
N ALA A 126 -11.58 18.37 0.13
CA ALA A 126 -12.08 17.27 -0.69
C ALA A 126 -13.55 16.97 -0.43
N LYS A 127 -14.02 17.04 0.83
CA LYS A 127 -15.42 16.83 1.19
C LYS A 127 -16.32 17.86 0.51
N GLU A 128 -15.87 19.07 0.35
CA GLU A 128 -16.62 20.13 -0.31
C GLU A 128 -16.56 20.01 -1.84
N TRP A 129 -15.35 19.85 -2.40
CA TRP A 129 -15.08 20.13 -3.80
C TRP A 129 -14.76 18.92 -4.67
N SER A 130 -14.41 17.76 -4.12
CA SER A 130 -14.15 16.57 -4.95
C SER A 130 -15.44 15.89 -5.37
N ALA A 131 -15.39 15.17 -6.48
CA ALA A 131 -16.50 14.32 -6.96
C ALA A 131 -16.63 13.01 -6.18
N GLY A 132 -15.54 12.55 -5.53
CA GLY A 132 -15.53 11.29 -4.80
C GLY A 132 -14.23 11.05 -4.05
N ARG A 133 -14.10 9.86 -3.45
CA ARG A 133 -12.88 9.45 -2.76
C ARG A 133 -12.50 8.00 -3.07
N ALA A 134 -11.20 7.70 -3.03
CA ALA A 134 -10.68 6.34 -3.01
C ALA A 134 -9.84 6.12 -1.73
N VAL A 135 -10.16 5.09 -0.98
CA VAL A 135 -9.51 4.72 0.28
C VAL A 135 -9.04 3.28 0.24
N LYS A 136 -8.12 2.89 1.13
CA LYS A 136 -7.49 1.56 1.10
C LYS A 136 -8.21 0.47 1.90
N SER A 137 -9.22 0.83 2.72
CA SER A 137 -9.92 -0.12 3.57
C SER A 137 -11.31 0.36 3.97
N ALA A 138 -12.20 -0.58 4.32
CA ALA A 138 -13.54 -0.31 4.82
C ALA A 138 -13.54 0.54 6.12
N TYR A 139 -12.55 0.35 6.99
CA TYR A 139 -12.41 1.18 8.19
C TYR A 139 -12.19 2.66 7.84
N MET A 140 -11.33 2.96 6.85
CA MET A 140 -11.16 4.34 6.39
C MET A 140 -12.44 4.87 5.75
N GLU A 141 -13.17 4.03 5.06
CA GLU A 141 -14.44 4.39 4.47
C GLU A 141 -15.47 4.80 5.51
N SER A 142 -15.67 4.00 6.55
CA SER A 142 -16.64 4.25 7.61
C SER A 142 -16.28 5.43 8.51
N SER A 143 -14.97 5.67 8.74
CA SER A 143 -14.48 6.61 9.77
C SER A 143 -14.64 8.08 9.42
N LEU A 144 -14.90 8.46 8.17
CA LEU A 144 -14.78 9.85 7.69
C LEU A 144 -16.11 10.57 7.38
N GLY A 145 -17.27 9.93 7.63
CA GLY A 145 -18.58 10.56 7.42
C GLY A 145 -18.70 11.19 6.03
N TRP A 146 -18.60 10.38 4.98
CA TRP A 146 -18.57 10.81 3.59
C TRP A 146 -19.94 10.64 2.91
N GLY A 147 -20.42 11.68 2.25
CA GLY A 147 -21.74 11.67 1.58
C GLY A 147 -21.68 11.64 0.04
N LYS A 148 -20.54 11.32 -0.55
CA LYS A 148 -20.30 11.28 -2.01
C LYS A 148 -19.79 9.90 -2.42
N PRO A 149 -19.67 9.57 -3.74
CA PRO A 149 -19.10 8.31 -4.21
C PRO A 149 -17.78 7.94 -3.52
N SER A 150 -17.63 6.66 -3.18
CA SER A 150 -16.47 6.13 -2.45
C SER A 150 -16.04 4.79 -3.05
N ALA A 151 -14.75 4.61 -3.30
CA ALA A 151 -14.18 3.34 -3.73
C ALA A 151 -13.17 2.82 -2.70
N ILE A 152 -13.27 1.55 -2.35
CA ILE A 152 -12.22 0.86 -1.58
C ILE A 152 -11.24 0.26 -2.58
N VAL A 153 -9.98 0.71 -2.51
CA VAL A 153 -8.87 0.24 -3.35
C VAL A 153 -7.83 -0.41 -2.46
N PRO A 154 -7.94 -1.70 -2.17
CA PRO A 154 -6.97 -2.41 -1.33
C PRO A 154 -5.60 -2.55 -2.00
N ALA A 155 -4.64 -3.13 -1.30
CA ALA A 155 -3.39 -3.53 -1.89
C ALA A 155 -3.62 -4.70 -2.84
N GLY A 156 -3.08 -4.60 -4.04
CA GLY A 156 -3.08 -5.65 -5.05
C GLY A 156 -1.68 -6.18 -5.34
N VAL A 157 -1.59 -7.14 -6.23
CA VAL A 157 -0.33 -7.74 -6.69
C VAL A 157 -0.41 -8.03 -8.20
N ASP A 158 0.72 -7.93 -8.88
CA ASP A 158 0.88 -8.53 -10.20
C ASP A 158 1.19 -10.02 -10.00
N ILE A 159 0.18 -10.85 -10.25
CA ILE A 159 0.27 -12.29 -9.99
C ILE A 159 1.35 -12.96 -10.86
N ASN A 160 1.58 -12.44 -12.06
CA ASN A 160 2.54 -12.99 -13.02
C ASN A 160 3.99 -12.62 -12.68
N ALA A 161 4.19 -11.63 -11.81
CA ALA A 161 5.51 -11.26 -11.32
C ALA A 161 6.04 -12.20 -10.22
N PHE A 162 5.24 -13.18 -9.75
CA PHE A 162 5.61 -14.06 -8.65
C PHE A 162 5.60 -15.54 -9.05
N GLU A 163 6.77 -16.17 -8.89
CA GLU A 163 6.91 -17.62 -8.96
C GLU A 163 6.28 -18.27 -7.73
N VAL A 164 5.69 -19.46 -7.91
CA VAL A 164 5.14 -20.24 -6.80
C VAL A 164 6.27 -20.88 -6.01
N ALA A 165 6.19 -20.79 -4.70
CA ALA A 165 7.21 -21.33 -3.80
C ALA A 165 7.35 -22.86 -3.90
N THR A 166 8.59 -23.32 -3.94
CA THR A 166 8.89 -24.76 -3.99
C THR A 166 8.79 -25.43 -2.62
N MET A 167 8.84 -24.65 -1.56
CA MET A 167 8.83 -25.05 -0.15
C MET A 167 9.83 -26.15 0.23
N ASN A 168 10.35 -26.08 1.43
CA ASN A 168 11.40 -26.94 1.93
C ASN A 168 10.89 -27.86 3.04
N GLU A 169 11.56 -29.00 3.28
CA GLU A 169 11.28 -29.86 4.43
C GLU A 169 11.44 -29.08 5.75
N LYS A 170 12.56 -28.34 5.89
CA LYS A 170 12.77 -27.42 7.00
C LYS A 170 12.22 -26.04 6.62
N PRO A 171 11.17 -25.55 7.27
CA PRO A 171 10.50 -24.33 6.86
C PRO A 171 11.34 -23.06 7.10
N LEU A 172 11.39 -22.20 6.10
CA LEU A 172 11.97 -20.86 6.16
C LEU A 172 10.85 -19.81 6.25
N VAL A 173 10.85 -19.05 7.33
CA VAL A 173 9.95 -17.90 7.52
C VAL A 173 10.57 -16.66 6.92
N VAL A 174 9.78 -15.85 6.20
CA VAL A 174 10.28 -14.61 5.59
C VAL A 174 9.47 -13.38 6.00
N CYS A 175 10.18 -12.26 6.16
CA CYS A 175 9.59 -10.93 6.23
C CYS A 175 10.41 -9.98 5.35
N HIS A 176 9.74 -9.24 4.45
CA HIS A 176 10.44 -8.36 3.52
C HIS A 176 9.98 -6.89 3.56
N GLY A 177 10.73 -6.00 2.90
CA GLY A 177 10.43 -4.58 2.69
C GLY A 177 11.17 -3.66 3.67
N SER A 178 10.55 -2.55 4.12
CA SER A 178 11.22 -1.59 5.00
C SER A 178 11.69 -2.23 6.29
N LEU A 179 13.00 -2.17 6.54
CA LEU A 179 13.69 -2.62 7.77
C LEU A 179 13.93 -1.44 8.71
N ASP A 180 12.94 -0.56 8.84
CA ASP A 180 13.01 0.60 9.73
C ASP A 180 12.64 0.26 11.17
N ARG A 181 13.23 0.98 12.12
CA ARG A 181 12.96 0.85 13.56
C ARG A 181 11.47 0.96 13.91
N SER A 182 10.71 1.74 13.13
CA SER A 182 9.26 1.89 13.32
C SER A 182 8.46 0.60 13.09
N ARG A 183 9.06 -0.39 12.44
CA ARG A 183 8.48 -1.72 12.19
C ARG A 183 8.68 -2.69 13.34
N GLU A 184 9.61 -2.41 14.25
CA GLU A 184 9.94 -3.24 15.41
C GLU A 184 10.26 -4.71 15.08
N LEU A 185 10.90 -4.96 13.92
CA LEU A 185 11.17 -6.32 13.41
C LEU A 185 12.08 -7.15 14.33
N HIS A 186 12.83 -6.54 15.26
CA HIS A 186 13.58 -7.24 16.30
C HIS A 186 12.68 -8.14 17.18
N ARG A 187 11.36 -7.95 17.15
CA ARG A 187 10.41 -8.79 17.91
C ARG A 187 10.26 -10.16 17.25
N ILE A 188 10.19 -10.22 15.91
CA ILE A 188 10.07 -11.50 15.20
C ILE A 188 11.35 -12.33 15.22
N THR A 189 12.52 -11.72 15.42
CA THR A 189 13.78 -12.47 15.55
C THR A 189 13.84 -13.34 16.81
N LYS A 190 12.92 -13.16 17.75
CA LYS A 190 12.82 -13.89 19.02
C LYS A 190 11.80 -15.05 18.99
N MET A 191 11.20 -15.33 17.83
CA MET A 191 10.10 -16.31 17.74
C MET A 191 10.60 -17.78 17.71
N GLY A 192 11.92 -18.00 17.57
CA GLY A 192 12.52 -19.36 17.59
C GLY A 192 12.29 -20.13 16.30
N VAL A 193 12.17 -19.43 15.17
CA VAL A 193 12.02 -20.00 13.82
C VAL A 193 13.20 -19.64 12.94
N ASP A 194 13.45 -20.38 11.86
CA ASP A 194 14.42 -19.99 10.83
C ASP A 194 13.86 -18.81 10.06
N LEU A 195 14.45 -17.62 10.22
CA LEU A 195 13.92 -16.35 9.75
C LEU A 195 14.88 -15.65 8.78
N LEU A 196 14.38 -15.29 7.62
CA LEU A 196 15.03 -14.38 6.68
C LEU A 196 14.29 -13.04 6.66
N LEU A 197 15.03 -11.95 6.93
CA LEU A 197 14.60 -10.59 6.65
C LEU A 197 15.26 -10.13 5.36
N PHE A 198 14.53 -9.54 4.43
CA PHE A 198 15.13 -8.91 3.27
C PHE A 198 14.49 -7.57 2.93
N GLY A 199 15.37 -6.61 2.62
CA GLY A 199 14.95 -5.23 2.39
C GLY A 199 16.00 -4.23 2.84
N GLU A 200 15.57 -2.96 2.99
CA GLU A 200 16.42 -1.86 3.41
C GLU A 200 15.73 -1.01 4.48
N GLY A 201 16.53 -0.40 5.35
CA GLY A 201 16.03 0.49 6.39
C GLY A 201 17.09 0.85 7.42
N ASN A 202 16.75 1.78 8.31
CA ASN A 202 17.69 2.31 9.32
C ASN A 202 17.94 1.35 10.51
N ASP A 203 17.31 0.18 10.52
CA ASP A 203 17.54 -0.88 11.53
C ASP A 203 18.26 -2.13 10.96
N SER A 204 18.57 -2.14 9.67
CA SER A 204 19.15 -3.31 8.97
C SER A 204 20.41 -3.83 9.65
N GLN A 205 21.35 -2.94 10.02
CA GLN A 205 22.60 -3.31 10.70
C GLN A 205 22.37 -3.93 12.10
N ARG A 206 21.38 -3.46 12.84
CA ARG A 206 21.01 -4.04 14.13
C ARG A 206 20.37 -5.41 13.97
N LEU A 207 19.49 -5.55 12.99
CA LEU A 207 18.78 -6.79 12.71
C LEU A 207 19.74 -7.89 12.20
N SER A 208 20.78 -7.54 11.44
CA SER A 208 21.78 -8.50 10.95
C SER A 208 22.59 -9.16 12.06
N ASN A 209 22.65 -8.55 13.25
CA ASN A 209 23.24 -9.15 14.44
C ASN A 209 22.29 -10.15 15.15
N MET A 210 21.04 -10.26 14.71
CA MET A 210 20.00 -11.06 15.37
C MET A 210 19.48 -12.19 14.50
N THR A 211 19.51 -12.03 13.18
CA THR A 211 19.03 -13.01 12.20
C THR A 211 19.64 -12.75 10.83
N ARG A 212 19.35 -13.63 9.86
CA ARG A 212 19.78 -13.44 8.47
C ARG A 212 19.05 -12.25 7.86
N VAL A 213 19.81 -11.25 7.39
CA VAL A 213 19.31 -10.06 6.70
C VAL A 213 19.97 -9.94 5.34
N GLU A 214 19.18 -9.73 4.32
CA GLU A 214 19.63 -9.55 2.94
C GLU A 214 19.08 -8.26 2.34
N GLY A 215 19.76 -7.71 1.34
CA GLY A 215 19.26 -6.56 0.57
C GLY A 215 17.98 -6.88 -0.21
N VAL A 216 17.36 -5.86 -0.80
CA VAL A 216 16.04 -6.01 -1.48
C VAL A 216 16.07 -7.13 -2.53
N GLY A 217 17.04 -7.13 -3.44
CA GLY A 217 17.13 -8.12 -4.50
C GLY A 217 15.84 -8.31 -5.31
N ASP A 218 15.70 -9.47 -5.93
CA ASP A 218 14.46 -9.89 -6.57
C ASP A 218 13.52 -10.50 -5.52
N VAL A 219 12.41 -9.82 -5.25
CA VAL A 219 11.42 -10.24 -4.25
C VAL A 219 10.77 -11.56 -4.62
N SER A 220 10.43 -11.76 -5.90
CA SER A 220 9.79 -12.98 -6.39
C SER A 220 10.65 -14.21 -6.15
N SER A 221 11.90 -14.20 -6.61
CA SER A 221 12.83 -15.32 -6.43
C SER A 221 13.10 -15.64 -4.96
N ARG A 222 13.14 -14.61 -4.09
CA ARG A 222 13.33 -14.82 -2.64
C ARG A 222 12.10 -15.46 -1.98
N LEU A 223 10.91 -15.06 -2.39
CA LEU A 223 9.68 -15.67 -1.89
C LEU A 223 9.49 -17.09 -2.43
N ALA A 224 9.93 -17.38 -3.67
CA ALA A 224 9.89 -18.72 -4.24
C ALA A 224 10.73 -19.75 -3.45
N GLY A 225 11.76 -19.31 -2.73
CA GLY A 225 12.59 -20.14 -1.84
C GLY A 225 12.13 -20.19 -0.39
N ALA A 226 10.99 -19.59 -0.05
CA ALA A 226 10.45 -19.50 1.31
C ALA A 226 9.29 -20.48 1.55
N ASP A 227 8.84 -20.60 2.79
CA ASP A 227 7.77 -21.51 3.20
C ASP A 227 6.61 -20.81 3.90
N ILE A 228 6.86 -19.73 4.63
CA ILE A 228 5.86 -19.01 5.44
C ILE A 228 6.15 -17.51 5.38
N GLY A 229 5.14 -16.72 5.05
CA GLY A 229 5.21 -15.26 5.13
C GLY A 229 4.83 -14.74 6.52
N VAL A 230 5.53 -13.71 7.05
CA VAL A 230 5.14 -13.07 8.30
C VAL A 230 5.01 -11.56 8.18
N LEU A 231 3.91 -11.02 8.71
CA LEU A 231 3.66 -9.59 8.87
C LEU A 231 3.29 -9.30 10.32
N HIS A 232 4.28 -9.05 11.17
CA HIS A 232 4.05 -8.63 12.56
C HIS A 232 4.21 -7.13 12.70
N LEU A 233 3.11 -6.44 13.00
CA LEU A 233 3.06 -4.99 13.15
C LEU A 233 2.92 -4.61 14.63
N PRO A 234 3.61 -3.54 15.10
CA PRO A 234 3.47 -3.06 16.46
C PRO A 234 2.05 -2.50 16.70
N ASN A 235 1.59 -2.58 17.97
CA ASN A 235 0.28 -2.06 18.35
C ASN A 235 0.26 -0.52 18.33
N ARG A 236 0.02 0.04 17.16
CA ARG A 236 -0.13 1.48 16.93
C ARG A 236 -1.35 1.73 16.05
N ASP A 237 -2.14 2.73 16.37
CA ASP A 237 -3.38 3.04 15.64
C ASP A 237 -3.18 3.23 14.13
N VAL A 238 -2.04 3.78 13.72
CA VAL A 238 -1.71 3.97 12.30
C VAL A 238 -1.69 2.67 11.49
N TRP A 239 -1.40 1.53 12.15
CA TRP A 239 -1.37 0.23 11.48
C TRP A 239 -2.74 -0.43 11.37
N ARG A 240 -3.71 -0.08 12.25
CA ARG A 240 -5.07 -0.65 12.20
C ARG A 240 -5.74 -0.51 10.84
N ASN A 241 -5.43 0.58 10.14
CA ASN A 241 -5.97 0.88 8.80
C ASN A 241 -5.10 0.37 7.66
N ALA A 242 -4.11 -0.47 7.93
CA ALA A 242 -3.24 -0.95 6.87
C ALA A 242 -3.98 -1.86 5.89
N SER A 243 -3.59 -1.77 4.62
CA SER A 243 -3.87 -2.75 3.58
C SER A 243 -2.51 -3.22 3.07
N PRO A 244 -1.98 -4.31 3.62
CA PRO A 244 -0.57 -4.66 3.47
C PRO A 244 -0.30 -5.36 2.15
N LEU A 245 0.47 -4.71 1.28
CA LEU A 245 0.95 -5.25 0.00
C LEU A 245 1.66 -6.62 0.18
N LYS A 246 2.44 -6.75 1.26
CA LYS A 246 3.22 -7.97 1.54
C LYS A 246 2.37 -9.24 1.64
N VAL A 247 1.16 -9.14 2.20
CA VAL A 247 0.28 -10.31 2.31
C VAL A 247 -0.21 -10.76 0.93
N ALA A 248 -0.50 -9.82 0.02
CA ALA A 248 -0.83 -10.14 -1.36
C ALA A 248 0.37 -10.75 -2.10
N GLU A 249 1.59 -10.24 -1.86
CA GLU A 249 2.83 -10.78 -2.43
C GLU A 249 3.14 -12.20 -1.90
N TYR A 250 2.97 -12.44 -0.59
CA TYR A 250 3.11 -13.79 -0.01
C TYR A 250 2.08 -14.77 -0.60
N ALA A 251 0.83 -14.33 -0.68
CA ALA A 251 -0.23 -15.16 -1.27
C ALA A 251 0.03 -15.43 -2.75
N ALA A 252 0.53 -14.44 -3.51
CA ALA A 252 0.93 -14.62 -4.91
C ALA A 252 2.08 -15.62 -5.07
N ALA A 253 3.03 -15.63 -4.13
CA ALA A 253 4.08 -16.64 -4.09
C ALA A 253 3.61 -18.01 -3.55
N GLY A 254 2.34 -18.16 -3.20
CA GLY A 254 1.82 -19.41 -2.67
C GLY A 254 2.33 -19.74 -1.26
N LEU A 255 2.49 -18.75 -0.39
CA LEU A 255 2.92 -18.95 1.00
C LEU A 255 1.73 -18.85 1.97
N PRO A 256 1.58 -19.77 2.93
CA PRO A 256 0.76 -19.54 4.12
C PRO A 256 1.34 -18.37 4.92
N VAL A 257 0.47 -17.59 5.59
CA VAL A 257 0.85 -16.31 6.19
C VAL A 257 0.42 -16.21 7.63
N VAL A 258 1.30 -15.67 8.49
CA VAL A 258 0.93 -15.11 9.80
C VAL A 258 0.95 -13.60 9.68
N ALA A 259 -0.17 -12.93 9.96
CA ALA A 259 -0.26 -11.49 9.84
C ALA A 259 -1.00 -10.84 11.02
N SER A 260 -0.54 -9.65 11.41
CA SER A 260 -1.28 -8.81 12.35
C SER A 260 -2.64 -8.43 11.78
N GLU A 261 -3.68 -8.53 12.62
CA GLU A 261 -5.06 -8.18 12.28
C GLU A 261 -5.18 -6.69 11.99
N VAL A 262 -5.45 -6.38 10.73
CA VAL A 262 -5.64 -5.01 10.22
C VAL A 262 -6.84 -4.98 9.28
N SER A 263 -7.47 -3.81 9.14
CA SER A 263 -8.76 -3.72 8.42
C SER A 263 -8.70 -4.14 6.95
N GLY A 264 -7.55 -4.03 6.30
CA GLY A 264 -7.37 -4.51 4.92
C GLY A 264 -7.34 -6.03 4.79
N LEU A 265 -7.25 -6.78 5.89
CA LEU A 265 -7.23 -8.24 5.92
C LEU A 265 -8.52 -8.87 6.48
N GLU A 266 -9.45 -8.07 6.98
CA GLU A 266 -10.69 -8.58 7.61
C GLU A 266 -11.49 -9.51 6.68
N ARG A 267 -11.51 -9.23 5.38
CA ARG A 267 -12.20 -10.05 4.38
C ARG A 267 -11.63 -11.47 4.22
N TYR A 268 -10.44 -11.72 4.75
CA TYR A 268 -9.75 -13.02 4.71
C TYR A 268 -9.69 -13.69 6.08
N ARG A 269 -10.48 -13.25 7.06
CA ARG A 269 -10.44 -13.73 8.45
C ARG A 269 -10.61 -15.25 8.56
N ASP A 270 -11.46 -15.84 7.72
CA ASP A 270 -11.79 -17.26 7.74
C ASP A 270 -10.95 -18.09 6.74
N ALA A 271 -9.95 -17.47 6.10
CA ALA A 271 -9.09 -18.15 5.14
C ALA A 271 -8.09 -19.07 5.87
N GLU A 272 -8.04 -20.36 5.50
CA GLU A 272 -7.16 -21.34 6.13
C GLU A 272 -5.67 -20.99 6.01
N TRP A 273 -5.28 -20.38 4.89
CA TRP A 273 -3.90 -20.00 4.59
C TRP A 273 -3.39 -18.79 5.38
N LEU A 274 -4.28 -18.02 6.06
CA LEU A 274 -3.95 -16.80 6.78
C LEU A 274 -4.27 -16.96 8.27
N LYS A 275 -3.26 -16.82 9.13
CA LYS A 275 -3.43 -16.77 10.58
C LYS A 275 -3.36 -15.32 11.04
N LEU A 276 -4.52 -14.72 11.36
CA LEU A 276 -4.59 -13.37 11.93
C LEU A 276 -4.28 -13.39 13.42
N ILE A 277 -3.42 -12.47 13.84
CA ILE A 277 -2.99 -12.30 15.24
C ILE A 277 -3.22 -10.85 15.70
N PRO A 278 -3.50 -10.58 16.99
CA PRO A 278 -3.67 -9.22 17.47
C PRO A 278 -2.42 -8.37 17.21
N LEU A 279 -2.61 -7.07 16.92
CA LEU A 279 -1.52 -6.12 16.73
C LEU A 279 -0.57 -6.10 17.93
N GLY A 280 0.72 -6.34 17.69
CA GLY A 280 1.76 -6.30 18.69
C GLY A 280 1.75 -7.46 19.69
N ASP A 281 1.01 -8.53 19.43
CA ASP A 281 1.01 -9.73 20.25
C ASP A 281 2.11 -10.70 19.81
N ASP A 282 3.24 -10.64 20.52
CA ASP A 282 4.39 -11.52 20.26
C ASP A 282 4.09 -12.98 20.60
N GLY A 283 3.28 -13.24 21.63
CA GLY A 283 2.91 -14.59 22.05
C GLY A 283 2.06 -15.28 20.99
N ALA A 284 1.00 -14.61 20.52
CA ALA A 284 0.16 -15.11 19.44
C ALA A 284 0.95 -15.31 18.13
N CYS A 285 1.87 -14.37 17.81
CA CYS A 285 2.74 -14.48 16.65
C CYS A 285 3.63 -15.72 16.72
N LYS A 286 4.30 -15.91 17.86
CA LYS A 286 5.16 -17.07 18.10
C LYS A 286 4.40 -18.38 17.95
N THR A 287 3.27 -18.52 18.62
CA THR A 287 2.44 -19.72 18.56
C THR A 287 1.98 -20.00 17.12
N ALA A 288 1.48 -19.00 16.40
CA ALA A 288 1.02 -19.19 15.02
C ALA A 288 2.15 -19.61 14.07
N LEU A 289 3.35 -19.00 14.19
CA LEU A 289 4.52 -19.37 13.39
C LEU A 289 4.98 -20.79 13.71
N GLN A 290 5.07 -21.17 14.99
CA GLN A 290 5.43 -22.53 15.40
C GLN A 290 4.45 -23.56 14.86
N THR A 291 3.14 -23.30 14.97
CA THR A 291 2.09 -24.17 14.42
C THR A 291 2.29 -24.39 12.91
N LEU A 292 2.53 -23.34 12.12
CA LEU A 292 2.76 -23.49 10.69
C LEU A 292 4.09 -24.19 10.37
N CYS A 293 5.13 -23.99 11.18
CA CYS A 293 6.41 -24.66 11.01
C CYS A 293 6.35 -26.19 11.32
N GLU A 294 5.45 -26.59 12.22
CA GLU A 294 5.22 -27.99 12.62
C GLU A 294 4.37 -28.77 11.60
N LEU A 295 3.69 -28.10 10.68
CA LEU A 295 2.93 -28.75 9.63
C LEU A 295 3.86 -29.54 8.69
N SER A 296 3.34 -30.65 8.15
CA SER A 296 4.01 -31.37 7.08
C SER A 296 4.24 -30.48 5.85
N LEU A 297 5.23 -30.83 5.03
CA LEU A 297 5.49 -30.15 3.77
C LEU A 297 4.24 -30.18 2.85
N GLU A 298 3.52 -31.29 2.83
CA GLU A 298 2.29 -31.46 2.04
C GLU A 298 1.21 -30.46 2.50
N GLU A 299 1.00 -30.33 3.81
CA GLU A 299 0.01 -29.42 4.36
C GLU A 299 0.38 -27.93 4.13
N ARG A 300 1.65 -27.57 4.26
CA ARG A 300 2.10 -26.23 3.91
C ARG A 300 1.89 -25.90 2.43
N ARG A 301 2.15 -26.86 1.53
CA ARG A 301 1.87 -26.74 0.09
C ARG A 301 0.38 -26.58 -0.17
N ARG A 302 -0.48 -27.35 0.52
CA ARG A 302 -1.94 -27.21 0.41
C ARG A 302 -2.39 -25.81 0.80
N LEU A 303 -1.93 -25.30 1.94
CA LEU A 303 -2.23 -23.94 2.38
C LEU A 303 -1.69 -22.88 1.41
N GLY A 304 -0.48 -23.09 0.89
CA GLY A 304 0.12 -22.23 -0.12
C GLY A 304 -0.68 -22.18 -1.43
N ALA A 305 -1.19 -23.31 -1.88
CA ALA A 305 -2.07 -23.36 -3.06
C ALA A 305 -3.38 -22.59 -2.84
N LEU A 306 -3.98 -22.67 -1.64
CA LEU A 306 -5.14 -21.84 -1.28
C LEU A 306 -4.82 -20.34 -1.27
N ALA A 307 -3.64 -19.97 -0.74
CA ALA A 307 -3.19 -18.59 -0.76
C ALA A 307 -3.04 -18.06 -2.18
N ARG A 308 -2.39 -18.82 -3.07
CA ARG A 308 -2.23 -18.48 -4.50
C ARG A 308 -3.57 -18.33 -5.21
N GLN A 309 -4.48 -19.28 -5.01
CA GLN A 309 -5.82 -19.22 -5.58
C GLN A 309 -6.59 -17.98 -5.13
N GLU A 310 -6.48 -17.62 -3.84
CA GLU A 310 -7.10 -16.40 -3.34
C GLU A 310 -6.46 -15.14 -3.94
N ALA A 311 -5.14 -15.11 -4.11
CA ALA A 311 -4.45 -13.99 -4.75
C ALA A 311 -4.90 -13.81 -6.21
N GLU A 312 -5.01 -14.89 -6.98
CA GLU A 312 -5.52 -14.89 -8.35
C GLU A 312 -6.97 -14.41 -8.43
N ARG A 313 -7.81 -14.82 -7.48
CA ARG A 313 -9.23 -14.50 -7.47
C ARG A 313 -9.53 -13.06 -7.04
N SER A 314 -8.82 -12.52 -6.05
CA SER A 314 -9.26 -11.31 -5.34
C SER A 314 -8.18 -10.28 -5.02
N MET A 315 -6.88 -10.58 -5.30
CA MET A 315 -5.79 -9.67 -4.94
C MET A 315 -5.02 -9.13 -6.15
N THR A 316 -5.42 -9.42 -7.38
CA THR A 316 -4.80 -8.78 -8.55
C THR A 316 -5.08 -7.29 -8.57
N TRP A 317 -4.20 -6.49 -9.18
CA TRP A 317 -4.44 -5.05 -9.32
C TRP A 317 -5.72 -4.77 -10.09
N GLU A 318 -6.06 -5.60 -11.08
CA GLU A 318 -7.28 -5.50 -11.87
C GLU A 318 -8.52 -5.62 -10.97
N HIS A 319 -8.56 -6.63 -10.11
CA HIS A 319 -9.66 -6.81 -9.17
C HIS A 319 -9.71 -5.68 -8.13
N CYS A 320 -8.56 -5.32 -7.55
CA CYS A 320 -8.48 -4.29 -6.51
C CYS A 320 -8.84 -2.88 -7.00
N THR A 321 -8.79 -2.62 -8.31
CA THR A 321 -9.11 -1.30 -8.90
C THR A 321 -10.48 -1.23 -9.56
N GLU A 322 -11.27 -2.29 -9.53
CA GLU A 322 -12.58 -2.34 -10.18
C GLU A 322 -13.51 -1.23 -9.69
N ALA A 323 -13.71 -1.12 -8.37
CA ALA A 323 -14.56 -0.07 -7.79
C ALA A 323 -14.05 1.35 -8.09
N LEU A 324 -12.74 1.54 -8.23
CA LEU A 324 -12.14 2.81 -8.64
C LEU A 324 -12.47 3.11 -10.10
N HIS A 325 -12.35 2.13 -10.97
CA HIS A 325 -12.68 2.27 -12.39
C HIS A 325 -14.14 2.70 -12.59
N GLU A 326 -15.08 1.99 -11.96
CA GLU A 326 -16.51 2.30 -12.02
C GLU A 326 -16.81 3.71 -11.49
N MET A 327 -16.19 4.08 -10.36
CA MET A 327 -16.35 5.43 -9.82
C MET A 327 -15.80 6.50 -10.77
N LEU A 328 -14.65 6.28 -11.41
CA LEU A 328 -14.06 7.22 -12.38
C LEU A 328 -14.94 7.39 -13.65
N LEU A 329 -15.64 6.35 -14.07
CA LEU A 329 -16.63 6.45 -15.15
C LEU A 329 -17.83 7.29 -14.72
N GLY A 330 -18.36 7.06 -13.51
CA GLY A 330 -19.51 7.79 -13.00
C GLY A 330 -19.27 9.26 -12.66
N VAL A 331 -18.05 9.68 -12.31
CA VAL A 331 -17.73 11.10 -12.04
C VAL A 331 -17.47 11.91 -13.31
N LYS A 332 -17.31 11.25 -14.45
CA LYS A 332 -17.13 11.89 -15.77
C LYS A 332 -18.47 12.42 -16.34
N GLU A 333 -19.58 11.77 -15.98
CA GLU A 333 -20.95 12.17 -16.39
C GLU A 333 -21.45 13.37 -15.59
#